data_64d04e7d45e83ece71aedc43ee54d9ad
#
_entry.id   64d04e7d45e83ece71aedc43ee54d9ad
#
_cell.length_a   1.000
_cell.length_b   1.000
_cell.length_c   1.000
_cell.angle_alpha   90.00
_cell.angle_beta   90.00
_cell.angle_gamma   90.00
#
_symmetry.space_group_name_H-M   'P 1'
#
loop_
_entity.id
_entity.type
_entity.pdbx_description
1 polymer ?
#
loop_
_entity_poly.entity_id
_entity_poly.type
_entity_poly.pdbx_seq_one_letter_code
_entity_poly.pdbx_strand_id
1 'polypeptide(L)'
;ATTEPDKVIGTIRSRTHHYPFRLVPQEVMGPYLEQICEDEHIEAEPGVLRLAMRAGGGSVRDTLSVLDQLMVGAVDGSIAYDSAVALLGFTPDALIGEAVDAVADKNGEALYGVIQKVVVGGFDPRRFVEDLLARVRDLLVLTLGGERAESVLSDDAAAENMDDLRRQASALGLSALTQMADTINATLANMTGAISPRMRLELLAARLLAGREEGMAVVASSSGVPDFAGDAGTSAAAE
;
A
#
# COMPACT_ATOMS: atom_id res chain seq x y z
N ALA A 1 -22.42 -23.98 8.61
CA ALA A 1 -21.25 -23.14 8.30
C ALA A 1 -21.67 -21.66 8.33
N THR A 2 -20.78 -20.78 8.76
CA THR A 2 -21.01 -19.32 8.80
C THR A 2 -19.66 -18.59 8.66
N THR A 3 -19.69 -17.44 8.04
CA THR A 3 -18.57 -16.48 8.00
C THR A 3 -18.54 -15.55 9.22
N GLU A 4 -19.62 -15.58 10.04
CA GLU A 4 -19.79 -14.70 11.20
C GLU A 4 -20.07 -15.54 12.47
N PRO A 5 -19.05 -16.22 13.03
CA PRO A 5 -19.25 -17.12 14.18
C PRO A 5 -19.78 -16.39 15.42
N ASP A 6 -19.50 -15.10 15.56
CA ASP A 6 -19.95 -14.31 16.70
C ASP A 6 -21.46 -13.99 16.68
N LYS A 7 -22.08 -14.05 15.50
CA LYS A 7 -23.53 -13.91 15.36
C LYS A 7 -24.32 -15.20 15.68
N VAL A 8 -23.63 -16.33 15.86
CA VAL A 8 -24.27 -17.58 16.25
C VAL A 8 -24.68 -17.51 17.71
N ILE A 9 -25.97 -17.77 17.99
CA ILE A 9 -26.52 -17.73 19.34
C ILE A 9 -25.77 -18.67 20.29
N GLY A 10 -25.53 -18.21 21.53
CA GLY A 10 -24.72 -18.89 22.51
C GLY A 10 -25.16 -20.33 22.82
N THR A 11 -26.48 -20.62 22.78
CA THR A 11 -27.05 -21.96 22.99
C THR A 11 -26.62 -22.97 21.92
N ILE A 12 -26.40 -22.54 20.69
CA ILE A 12 -25.86 -23.40 19.62
C ILE A 12 -24.35 -23.53 19.78
N ARG A 13 -23.64 -22.43 20.02
CA ARG A 13 -22.18 -22.43 20.19
C ARG A 13 -21.71 -23.33 21.34
N SER A 14 -22.45 -23.36 22.45
CA SER A 14 -22.12 -24.20 23.62
C SER A 14 -22.36 -25.70 23.41
N ARG A 15 -23.11 -26.11 22.37
CA ARG A 15 -23.45 -27.50 22.07
C ARG A 15 -22.86 -28.04 20.78
N THR A 16 -22.00 -27.26 20.12
CA THR A 16 -21.38 -27.65 18.86
C THR A 16 -19.86 -27.44 18.93
N HIS A 17 -19.14 -28.23 18.16
CA HIS A 17 -17.73 -28.01 17.95
C HIS A 17 -17.53 -26.90 16.90
N HIS A 18 -16.56 -26.01 17.15
CA HIS A 18 -16.17 -24.95 16.23
C HIS A 18 -14.87 -25.33 15.51
N TYR A 19 -14.93 -25.44 14.18
CA TYR A 19 -13.80 -25.72 13.31
C TYR A 19 -13.55 -24.51 12.41
N PRO A 20 -12.58 -23.63 12.76
CA PRO A 20 -12.30 -22.46 11.95
C PRO A 20 -11.49 -22.84 10.70
N PHE A 21 -11.99 -22.47 9.54
CA PHE A 21 -11.25 -22.47 8.29
C PHE A 21 -10.65 -21.06 8.10
N ARG A 22 -9.34 -20.95 8.20
CA ARG A 22 -8.63 -19.69 8.09
C ARG A 22 -8.31 -19.38 6.62
N LEU A 23 -7.98 -18.12 6.34
CA LEU A 23 -7.39 -17.72 5.07
C LEU A 23 -6.08 -18.48 4.85
N VAL A 24 -5.81 -18.82 3.60
CA VAL A 24 -4.60 -19.55 3.20
C VAL A 24 -3.48 -18.55 2.95
N PRO A 25 -2.30 -18.73 3.58
CA PRO A 25 -1.13 -17.89 3.30
C PRO A 25 -0.67 -18.00 1.85
N GLN A 26 0.01 -16.97 1.35
CA GLN A 26 0.45 -16.92 -0.05
C GLN A 26 1.48 -18.00 -0.37
N GLU A 27 2.35 -18.34 0.59
CA GLU A 27 3.37 -19.39 0.46
C GLU A 27 2.78 -20.78 0.22
N VAL A 28 1.51 -20.99 0.64
CA VAL A 28 0.77 -22.22 0.41
C VAL A 28 -0.10 -22.10 -0.85
N MET A 29 -0.69 -20.92 -1.07
CA MET A 29 -1.56 -20.68 -2.22
C MET A 29 -0.79 -20.68 -3.54
N GLY A 30 0.40 -20.04 -3.58
CA GLY A 30 1.20 -19.90 -4.80
C GLY A 30 1.48 -21.23 -5.50
N PRO A 31 2.15 -22.21 -4.83
CA PRO A 31 2.41 -23.52 -5.43
C PRO A 31 1.14 -24.27 -5.87
N TYR A 32 0.03 -24.05 -5.19
CA TYR A 32 -1.24 -24.64 -5.58
C TYR A 32 -1.81 -24.03 -6.88
N LEU A 33 -1.69 -22.72 -7.05
CA LEU A 33 -2.08 -22.06 -8.30
C LEU A 33 -1.17 -22.43 -9.46
N GLU A 34 0.14 -22.56 -9.22
CA GLU A 34 1.11 -23.04 -10.21
C GLU A 34 0.72 -24.43 -10.74
N GLN A 35 0.38 -25.36 -9.84
CA GLN A 35 -0.07 -26.69 -10.23
C GLN A 35 -1.36 -26.65 -11.06
N ILE A 36 -2.32 -25.78 -10.73
CA ILE A 36 -3.54 -25.63 -11.52
C ILE A 36 -3.22 -25.12 -12.93
N CYS A 37 -2.33 -24.12 -13.05
CA CYS A 37 -1.90 -23.63 -14.34
C CYS A 37 -1.22 -24.72 -15.20
N GLU A 38 -0.38 -25.56 -14.57
CA GLU A 38 0.24 -26.72 -15.23
C GLU A 38 -0.82 -27.73 -15.70
N ASP A 39 -1.78 -28.08 -14.87
CA ASP A 39 -2.85 -29.03 -15.17
C ASP A 39 -3.74 -28.51 -16.34
N GLU A 40 -3.99 -27.23 -16.40
CA GLU A 40 -4.77 -26.55 -17.45
C GLU A 40 -3.93 -26.18 -18.68
N HIS A 41 -2.62 -26.47 -18.67
CA HIS A 41 -1.67 -26.16 -19.74
C HIS A 41 -1.61 -24.66 -20.09
N ILE A 42 -1.66 -23.81 -19.07
CA ILE A 42 -1.59 -22.35 -19.18
C ILE A 42 -0.31 -21.88 -18.50
N GLU A 43 0.46 -21.05 -19.20
CA GLU A 43 1.63 -20.38 -18.66
C GLU A 43 1.24 -19.01 -18.09
N ALA A 44 1.58 -18.73 -16.85
CA ALA A 44 1.38 -17.43 -16.22
C ALA A 44 2.71 -16.66 -16.18
N GLU A 45 2.74 -15.46 -16.74
CA GLU A 45 3.91 -14.59 -16.62
C GLU A 45 4.24 -14.29 -15.17
N PRO A 46 5.52 -13.99 -14.85
CA PRO A 46 5.93 -13.62 -13.49
C PRO A 46 5.05 -12.52 -12.90
N GLY A 47 4.51 -12.77 -11.70
CA GLY A 47 3.64 -11.82 -11.01
C GLY A 47 2.14 -12.03 -11.20
N VAL A 48 1.70 -12.72 -12.25
CA VAL A 48 0.25 -12.96 -12.51
C VAL A 48 -0.42 -13.68 -11.35
N LEU A 49 0.19 -14.76 -10.85
CA LEU A 49 -0.36 -15.53 -9.73
C LEU A 49 -0.42 -14.72 -8.44
N ARG A 50 0.54 -13.79 -8.22
CA ARG A 50 0.50 -12.85 -7.11
C ARG A 50 -0.69 -11.90 -7.21
N LEU A 51 -0.99 -11.37 -8.40
CA LEU A 51 -2.18 -10.55 -8.62
C LEU A 51 -3.46 -11.33 -8.29
N ALA A 52 -3.54 -12.61 -8.68
CA ALA A 52 -4.68 -13.47 -8.36
C ALA A 52 -4.82 -13.68 -6.84
N MET A 53 -3.72 -14.00 -6.14
CA MET A 53 -3.71 -14.19 -4.68
C MET A 53 -4.09 -12.90 -3.95
N ARG A 54 -3.58 -11.75 -4.39
CA ARG A 54 -3.90 -10.43 -3.84
C ARG A 54 -5.39 -10.10 -4.01
N ALA A 55 -5.95 -10.35 -5.19
CA ALA A 55 -7.38 -10.16 -5.46
C ALA A 55 -8.26 -11.09 -4.62
N GLY A 56 -7.84 -12.34 -4.41
CA GLY A 56 -8.58 -13.35 -3.65
C GLY A 56 -8.44 -13.21 -2.13
N GLY A 57 -7.50 -12.39 -1.62
CA GLY A 57 -7.35 -12.07 -0.21
C GLY A 57 -7.17 -13.26 0.72
N GLY A 58 -6.57 -14.37 0.26
CA GLY A 58 -6.36 -15.60 1.02
C GLY A 58 -7.56 -16.56 1.02
N SER A 59 -8.66 -16.21 0.37
CA SER A 59 -9.79 -17.10 0.12
C SER A 59 -9.49 -17.99 -1.08
N VAL A 60 -9.43 -19.31 -0.89
CA VAL A 60 -9.20 -20.26 -2.00
C VAL A 60 -10.26 -20.10 -3.09
N ARG A 61 -11.52 -20.00 -2.71
CA ARG A 61 -12.63 -19.83 -3.68
C ARG A 61 -12.45 -18.58 -4.53
N ASP A 62 -12.20 -17.44 -3.87
CA ASP A 62 -12.14 -16.16 -4.57
C ASP A 62 -10.87 -16.09 -5.43
N THR A 63 -9.74 -16.60 -4.91
CA THR A 63 -8.49 -16.70 -5.68
C THR A 63 -8.65 -17.57 -6.93
N LEU A 64 -9.30 -18.73 -6.81
CA LEU A 64 -9.56 -19.61 -7.96
C LEU A 64 -10.54 -18.96 -8.96
N SER A 65 -11.54 -18.25 -8.49
CA SER A 65 -12.46 -17.53 -9.39
C SER A 65 -11.74 -16.43 -10.17
N VAL A 66 -10.80 -15.74 -9.53
CA VAL A 66 -9.94 -14.75 -10.19
C VAL A 66 -9.00 -15.42 -11.20
N LEU A 67 -8.37 -16.54 -10.82
CA LEU A 67 -7.49 -17.27 -11.72
C LEU A 67 -8.24 -17.78 -12.96
N ASP A 68 -9.43 -18.37 -12.79
CA ASP A 68 -10.28 -18.80 -13.89
C ASP A 68 -10.60 -17.63 -14.85
N GLN A 69 -10.92 -16.47 -14.31
CA GLN A 69 -11.17 -15.27 -15.10
C GLN A 69 -9.92 -14.83 -15.89
N LEU A 70 -8.73 -14.92 -15.30
CA LEU A 70 -7.46 -14.63 -15.98
C LEU A 70 -7.16 -15.65 -17.07
N MET A 71 -7.44 -16.95 -16.85
CA MET A 71 -7.25 -18.02 -17.83
C MET A 71 -8.12 -17.82 -19.08
N VAL A 72 -9.36 -17.34 -18.91
CA VAL A 72 -10.24 -16.99 -20.05
C VAL A 72 -9.63 -15.91 -20.92
N GLY A 73 -8.83 -15.02 -20.34
CA GLY A 73 -8.09 -13.95 -21.05
C GLY A 73 -6.74 -14.38 -21.63
N ALA A 74 -6.33 -15.65 -21.46
CA ALA A 74 -5.05 -16.14 -21.98
C ALA A 74 -5.01 -16.10 -23.53
N VAL A 75 -3.85 -15.70 -24.05
CA VAL A 75 -3.56 -15.68 -25.49
C VAL A 75 -2.46 -16.69 -25.76
N ASP A 76 -2.67 -17.58 -26.71
CA ASP A 76 -1.72 -18.65 -27.06
C ASP A 76 -1.27 -19.50 -25.85
N GLY A 77 -2.17 -19.71 -24.89
CA GLY A 77 -1.90 -20.48 -23.69
C GLY A 77 -1.09 -19.72 -22.61
N SER A 78 -0.92 -18.41 -22.76
CA SER A 78 -0.19 -17.58 -21.78
C SER A 78 -1.04 -16.43 -21.26
N ILE A 79 -0.90 -16.15 -19.93
CA ILE A 79 -1.50 -14.99 -19.28
C ILE A 79 -0.43 -13.93 -19.12
N ALA A 80 -0.55 -12.84 -19.90
CA ALA A 80 0.36 -11.72 -19.80
C ALA A 80 0.07 -10.88 -18.54
N TYR A 81 1.13 -10.38 -17.87
CA TYR A 81 1.04 -9.58 -16.65
C TYR A 81 0.21 -8.30 -16.84
N ASP A 82 0.48 -7.55 -17.92
CA ASP A 82 -0.24 -6.30 -18.20
C ASP A 82 -1.74 -6.54 -18.44
N SER A 83 -2.09 -7.67 -19.09
CA SER A 83 -3.48 -8.07 -19.29
C SER A 83 -4.17 -8.42 -17.97
N ALA A 84 -3.46 -9.11 -17.07
CA ALA A 84 -3.96 -9.44 -15.73
C ALA A 84 -4.18 -8.18 -14.88
N VAL A 85 -3.23 -7.23 -14.89
CA VAL A 85 -3.35 -5.93 -14.22
C VAL A 85 -4.57 -5.18 -14.72
N ALA A 86 -4.75 -5.07 -16.04
CA ALA A 86 -5.87 -4.37 -16.64
C ALA A 86 -7.22 -5.05 -16.32
N LEU A 87 -7.29 -6.38 -16.41
CA LEU A 87 -8.52 -7.14 -16.16
C LEU A 87 -8.97 -7.05 -14.70
N LEU A 88 -8.03 -7.08 -13.75
CA LEU A 88 -8.31 -7.01 -12.33
C LEU A 88 -8.46 -5.57 -11.81
N GLY A 89 -8.19 -4.57 -12.64
CA GLY A 89 -8.27 -3.17 -12.29
C GLY A 89 -7.20 -2.72 -11.30
N PHE A 90 -6.10 -3.46 -11.17
CA PHE A 90 -4.96 -3.04 -10.36
C PHE A 90 -4.23 -1.87 -11.00
N THR A 91 -3.62 -1.06 -10.16
CA THR A 91 -2.72 -0.01 -10.64
C THR A 91 -1.35 -0.60 -10.94
N PRO A 92 -0.74 -0.30 -12.11
CA PRO A 92 0.65 -0.69 -12.35
C PRO A 92 1.59 -0.17 -11.25
N ASP A 93 2.47 -1.03 -10.73
CA ASP A 93 3.38 -0.69 -9.64
C ASP A 93 4.26 0.53 -9.96
N ALA A 94 4.61 0.69 -11.25
CA ALA A 94 5.33 1.87 -11.73
C ALA A 94 4.59 3.18 -11.44
N LEU A 95 3.25 3.24 -11.57
CA LEU A 95 2.47 4.43 -11.25
C LEU A 95 2.40 4.71 -9.76
N ILE A 96 2.39 3.67 -8.94
CA ILE A 96 2.47 3.81 -7.47
C ILE A 96 3.84 4.36 -7.08
N GLY A 97 4.92 3.83 -7.65
CA GLY A 97 6.28 4.33 -7.45
C GLY A 97 6.42 5.79 -7.85
N GLU A 98 5.95 6.17 -9.07
CA GLU A 98 5.92 7.55 -9.55
C GLU A 98 5.15 8.49 -8.60
N ALA A 99 4.01 8.05 -8.05
CA ALA A 99 3.25 8.85 -7.09
C ALA A 99 4.01 9.12 -5.80
N VAL A 100 4.67 8.09 -5.25
CA VAL A 100 5.49 8.21 -4.04
C VAL A 100 6.69 9.12 -4.27
N ASP A 101 7.37 8.98 -5.40
CA ASP A 101 8.49 9.85 -5.78
C ASP A 101 8.04 11.31 -5.93
N ALA A 102 6.91 11.55 -6.59
CA ALA A 102 6.35 12.90 -6.73
C ALA A 102 6.03 13.55 -5.37
N VAL A 103 5.54 12.77 -4.39
CA VAL A 103 5.34 13.27 -3.01
C VAL A 103 6.66 13.51 -2.31
N ALA A 104 7.65 12.63 -2.45
CA ALA A 104 8.97 12.79 -1.86
C ALA A 104 9.66 14.06 -2.37
N ASP A 105 9.58 14.31 -3.67
CA ASP A 105 10.16 15.46 -4.36
C ASP A 105 9.30 16.74 -4.23
N LYS A 106 8.12 16.66 -3.61
CA LYS A 106 7.12 17.75 -3.52
C LYS A 106 6.71 18.28 -4.89
N ASN A 107 6.69 17.43 -5.88
CA ASN A 107 6.39 17.77 -7.25
C ASN A 107 4.89 17.57 -7.53
N GLY A 108 4.11 18.66 -7.37
CA GLY A 108 2.67 18.64 -7.61
C GLY A 108 2.31 18.32 -9.06
N GLU A 109 3.08 18.83 -10.03
CA GLU A 109 2.83 18.56 -11.46
C GLU A 109 2.95 17.06 -11.77
N ALA A 110 4.01 16.41 -11.28
CA ALA A 110 4.22 14.98 -11.44
C ALA A 110 3.08 14.17 -10.78
N LEU A 111 2.69 14.52 -9.54
CA LEU A 111 1.65 13.81 -8.81
C LEU A 111 0.29 13.92 -9.52
N TYR A 112 -0.10 15.11 -9.99
CA TYR A 112 -1.32 15.28 -10.77
C TYR A 112 -1.23 14.57 -12.14
N GLY A 113 -0.03 14.49 -12.73
CA GLY A 113 0.24 13.69 -13.92
C GLY A 113 -0.05 12.21 -13.71
N VAL A 114 0.36 11.64 -12.57
CA VAL A 114 0.02 10.26 -12.20
C VAL A 114 -1.49 10.07 -12.05
N ILE A 115 -2.19 10.97 -11.35
CA ILE A 115 -3.64 10.92 -11.22
C ILE A 115 -4.32 10.93 -12.60
N GLN A 116 -3.83 11.77 -13.51
CA GLN A 116 -4.35 11.81 -14.87
C GLN A 116 -4.15 10.47 -15.60
N LYS A 117 -2.97 9.84 -15.45
CA LYS A 117 -2.69 8.50 -16.02
C LYS A 117 -3.65 7.44 -15.46
N VAL A 118 -3.91 7.45 -14.12
CA VAL A 118 -4.84 6.55 -13.46
C VAL A 118 -6.25 6.71 -14.03
N VAL A 119 -6.75 7.95 -14.13
CA VAL A 119 -8.13 8.23 -14.58
C VAL A 119 -8.31 7.93 -16.07
N VAL A 120 -7.36 8.34 -16.92
CA VAL A 120 -7.42 8.13 -18.38
C VAL A 120 -7.15 6.66 -18.72
N GLY A 121 -6.28 5.99 -17.99
CA GLY A 121 -5.99 4.56 -18.14
C GLY A 121 -7.16 3.65 -17.72
N GLY A 122 -8.21 4.22 -17.11
CA GLY A 122 -9.39 3.45 -16.68
C GLY A 122 -9.14 2.60 -15.42
N PHE A 123 -8.07 2.85 -14.68
CA PHE A 123 -7.79 2.15 -13.42
C PHE A 123 -8.79 2.57 -12.34
N ASP A 124 -9.09 1.64 -11.42
CA ASP A 124 -9.99 1.93 -10.30
C ASP A 124 -9.32 2.91 -9.30
N PRO A 125 -9.90 4.10 -9.09
CA PRO A 125 -9.34 5.10 -8.19
C PRO A 125 -9.24 4.63 -6.74
N ARG A 126 -10.17 3.79 -6.27
CA ARG A 126 -10.14 3.23 -4.93
C ARG A 126 -8.98 2.26 -4.79
N ARG A 127 -8.81 1.39 -5.81
CA ARG A 127 -7.70 0.45 -5.85
C ARG A 127 -6.35 1.15 -5.86
N PHE A 128 -6.22 2.24 -6.64
CA PHE A 128 -5.02 3.07 -6.60
C PHE A 128 -4.68 3.56 -5.18
N VAL A 129 -5.69 4.02 -4.41
CA VAL A 129 -5.47 4.48 -3.04
C VAL A 129 -5.10 3.32 -2.11
N GLU A 130 -5.71 2.13 -2.28
CA GLU A 130 -5.35 0.92 -1.54
C GLU A 130 -3.91 0.48 -1.83
N ASP A 131 -3.49 0.48 -3.09
CA ASP A 131 -2.15 0.13 -3.53
C ASP A 131 -1.11 1.15 -3.03
N LEU A 132 -1.45 2.45 -3.06
CA LEU A 132 -0.60 3.50 -2.50
C LEU A 132 -0.43 3.35 -0.97
N LEU A 133 -1.49 2.96 -0.25
CA LEU A 133 -1.42 2.69 1.20
C LEU A 133 -0.51 1.48 1.49
N ALA A 134 -0.64 0.42 0.70
CA ALA A 134 0.21 -0.76 0.82
C ALA A 134 1.69 -0.39 0.62
N ARG A 135 2.01 0.42 -0.40
CA ARG A 135 3.37 0.93 -0.64
C ARG A 135 3.90 1.72 0.55
N VAL A 136 3.11 2.68 1.07
CA VAL A 136 3.52 3.49 2.25
C VAL A 136 3.74 2.61 3.48
N ARG A 137 2.92 1.57 3.69
CA ARG A 137 3.12 0.58 4.76
C ARG A 137 4.46 -0.13 4.62
N ASP A 138 4.83 -0.57 3.42
CA ASP A 138 6.10 -1.26 3.21
C ASP A 138 7.30 -0.33 3.43
N LEU A 139 7.20 0.93 3.02
CA LEU A 139 8.21 1.94 3.33
C LEU A 139 8.33 2.21 4.84
N LEU A 140 7.22 2.20 5.59
CA LEU A 140 7.24 2.28 7.06
C LEU A 140 7.95 1.08 7.69
N VAL A 141 7.65 -0.14 7.19
CA VAL A 141 8.28 -1.37 7.65
C VAL A 141 9.80 -1.31 7.43
N LEU A 142 10.25 -0.88 6.25
CA LEU A 142 11.68 -0.69 5.96
C LEU A 142 12.33 0.36 6.84
N THR A 143 11.66 1.49 7.07
CA THR A 143 12.17 2.59 7.90
C THR A 143 12.36 2.16 9.37
N LEU A 144 11.45 1.33 9.89
CA LEU A 144 11.47 0.89 11.29
C LEU A 144 12.33 -0.36 11.52
N GLY A 145 12.32 -1.29 10.60
CA GLY A 145 12.96 -2.61 10.77
C GLY A 145 14.31 -2.77 10.09
N GLY A 146 14.71 -1.83 9.23
CA GLY A 146 15.96 -1.91 8.46
C GLY A 146 16.05 -3.19 7.64
N GLU A 147 17.27 -3.74 7.52
CA GLU A 147 17.53 -4.97 6.74
C GLU A 147 16.74 -6.20 7.22
N ARG A 148 16.38 -6.24 8.51
CA ARG A 148 15.58 -7.36 9.06
C ARG A 148 14.11 -7.31 8.69
N ALA A 149 13.64 -6.18 8.18
CA ALA A 149 12.24 -5.99 7.80
C ALA A 149 11.89 -6.61 6.44
N GLU A 150 12.87 -6.98 5.62
CA GLU A 150 12.64 -7.53 4.28
C GLU A 150 11.73 -8.78 4.29
N SER A 151 11.85 -9.60 5.34
CA SER A 151 10.98 -10.78 5.50
C SER A 151 9.53 -10.47 5.92
N VAL A 152 9.21 -9.21 6.21
CA VAL A 152 7.88 -8.75 6.68
C VAL A 152 7.20 -7.87 5.63
N LEU A 153 7.92 -7.56 4.54
CA LEU A 153 7.37 -6.80 3.42
C LEU A 153 6.22 -7.57 2.76
N SER A 154 5.39 -6.85 2.06
CA SER A 154 4.42 -7.48 1.16
C SER A 154 5.17 -8.24 0.04
N ASP A 155 4.52 -9.28 -0.51
CA ASP A 155 5.11 -10.03 -1.61
C ASP A 155 5.29 -9.16 -2.87
N ASP A 156 4.45 -8.12 -3.03
CA ASP A 156 4.60 -7.12 -4.07
C ASP A 156 5.91 -6.34 -3.90
N ALA A 157 6.20 -5.88 -2.67
CA ALA A 157 7.45 -5.17 -2.36
C ALA A 157 8.69 -6.07 -2.51
N ALA A 158 8.58 -7.35 -2.17
CA ALA A 158 9.68 -8.31 -2.34
C ALA A 158 10.05 -8.57 -3.82
N ALA A 159 9.11 -8.34 -4.74
CA ALA A 159 9.33 -8.47 -6.18
C ALA A 159 9.83 -7.19 -6.85
N GLU A 160 9.72 -6.06 -6.17
CA GLU A 160 10.17 -4.76 -6.67
C GLU A 160 11.68 -4.55 -6.48
N ASN A 161 12.18 -3.46 -7.08
CA ASN A 161 13.54 -3.02 -6.85
C ASN A 161 13.69 -2.49 -5.40
N MET A 162 14.33 -3.28 -4.54
CA MET A 162 14.58 -2.92 -3.14
C MET A 162 15.36 -1.62 -2.97
N ASP A 163 16.19 -1.26 -3.94
CA ASP A 163 16.94 0.00 -3.90
C ASP A 163 16.02 1.21 -4.05
N ASP A 164 14.98 1.11 -4.88
CA ASP A 164 13.95 2.15 -5.00
C ASP A 164 13.12 2.29 -3.72
N LEU A 165 12.72 1.16 -3.12
CA LEU A 165 12.02 1.18 -1.84
C LEU A 165 12.85 1.84 -0.74
N ARG A 166 14.13 1.47 -0.60
CA ARG A 166 15.04 2.09 0.38
C ARG A 166 15.26 3.57 0.12
N ARG A 167 15.40 3.96 -1.16
CA ARG A 167 15.53 5.36 -1.57
C ARG A 167 14.28 6.17 -1.15
N GLN A 168 13.10 5.69 -1.46
CA GLN A 168 11.83 6.32 -1.11
C GLN A 168 11.64 6.41 0.41
N ALA A 169 11.92 5.33 1.14
CA ALA A 169 11.84 5.29 2.60
C ALA A 169 12.78 6.34 3.24
N SER A 170 14.02 6.43 2.74
CA SER A 170 15.01 7.40 3.22
C SER A 170 14.63 8.84 2.89
N ALA A 171 14.10 9.11 1.69
CA ALA A 171 13.71 10.45 1.24
C ALA A 171 12.51 11.00 2.01
N LEU A 172 11.56 10.14 2.40
CA LEU A 172 10.37 10.53 3.14
C LEU A 172 10.60 10.57 4.66
N GLY A 173 11.22 9.53 5.20
CA GLY A 173 11.42 9.36 6.63
C GLY A 173 10.13 9.02 7.40
N LEU A 174 10.28 8.59 8.66
CA LEU A 174 9.20 8.03 9.48
C LEU A 174 8.00 8.98 9.65
N SER A 175 8.27 10.24 9.96
CA SER A 175 7.21 11.22 10.25
C SER A 175 6.31 11.47 9.03
N ALA A 176 6.91 11.69 7.86
CA ALA A 176 6.16 11.92 6.64
C ALA A 176 5.40 10.66 6.20
N LEU A 177 6.01 9.48 6.29
CA LEU A 177 5.36 8.22 5.96
C LEU A 177 4.14 7.94 6.86
N THR A 178 4.24 8.22 8.17
CA THR A 178 3.12 8.07 9.11
C THR A 178 1.98 9.01 8.74
N GLN A 179 2.29 10.29 8.49
CA GLN A 179 1.29 11.28 8.07
C GLN A 179 0.63 10.93 6.73
N MET A 180 1.42 10.41 5.78
CA MET A 180 0.90 9.91 4.50
C MET A 180 -0.06 8.75 4.73
N ALA A 181 0.31 7.76 5.55
CA ALA A 181 -0.54 6.61 5.86
C ALA A 181 -1.89 7.05 6.45
N ASP A 182 -1.88 7.97 7.42
CA ASP A 182 -3.10 8.50 8.05
C ASP A 182 -3.97 9.23 7.03
N THR A 183 -3.38 10.07 6.18
CA THR A 183 -4.08 10.84 5.15
C THR A 183 -4.71 9.93 4.09
N ILE A 184 -3.98 8.91 3.64
CA ILE A 184 -4.45 7.94 2.64
C ILE A 184 -5.56 7.08 3.25
N ASN A 185 -5.39 6.56 4.47
CA ASN A 185 -6.38 5.76 5.17
C ASN A 185 -7.69 6.53 5.41
N ALA A 186 -7.60 7.80 5.84
CA ALA A 186 -8.76 8.66 6.01
C ALA A 186 -9.48 8.93 4.67
N THR A 187 -8.74 9.08 3.59
CA THR A 187 -9.31 9.24 2.24
C THR A 187 -10.02 7.96 1.80
N LEU A 188 -9.40 6.80 2.00
CA LEU A 188 -9.95 5.48 1.64
C LEU A 188 -11.28 5.21 2.36
N ALA A 189 -11.36 5.51 3.66
CA ALA A 189 -12.57 5.37 4.46
C ALA A 189 -13.74 6.21 3.91
N ASN A 190 -13.43 7.32 3.25
CA ASN A 190 -14.41 8.27 2.69
C ASN A 190 -14.59 8.14 1.17
N MET A 191 -14.07 7.11 0.50
CA MET A 191 -14.20 6.95 -0.96
C MET A 191 -15.60 6.54 -1.44
N THR A 192 -16.52 6.31 -0.53
CA THR A 192 -17.95 6.11 -0.82
C THR A 192 -18.70 7.44 -0.74
N GLY A 193 -19.65 7.70 -1.65
CA GLY A 193 -20.52 8.89 -1.60
C GLY A 193 -20.54 9.71 -2.89
N ALA A 194 -21.16 10.92 -2.84
CA ALA A 194 -21.54 11.74 -3.99
C ALA A 194 -20.38 12.45 -4.72
N ILE A 195 -19.19 12.52 -4.14
CA ILE A 195 -18.02 13.17 -4.76
C ILE A 195 -17.38 12.24 -5.76
N SER A 196 -17.04 12.74 -6.96
CA SER A 196 -16.40 11.92 -7.99
C SER A 196 -15.07 11.33 -7.51
N PRO A 197 -14.77 10.07 -7.85
CA PRO A 197 -13.51 9.44 -7.47
C PRO A 197 -12.27 10.24 -7.92
N ARG A 198 -12.30 10.83 -9.10
CA ARG A 198 -11.24 11.72 -9.61
C ARG A 198 -10.97 12.88 -8.64
N MET A 199 -12.02 13.61 -8.24
CA MET A 199 -11.87 14.75 -7.32
C MET A 199 -11.28 14.32 -5.98
N ARG A 200 -11.60 13.11 -5.51
CA ARG A 200 -11.02 12.56 -4.27
C ARG A 200 -9.52 12.31 -4.42
N LEU A 201 -9.06 11.81 -5.56
CA LEU A 201 -7.63 11.65 -5.84
C LEU A 201 -6.92 13.01 -5.89
N GLU A 202 -7.52 14.01 -6.53
CA GLU A 202 -6.96 15.35 -6.62
C GLU A 202 -6.85 16.02 -5.24
N LEU A 203 -7.87 15.85 -4.38
CA LEU A 203 -7.83 16.31 -2.99
C LEU A 203 -6.82 15.54 -2.13
N LEU A 204 -6.66 14.23 -2.36
CA LEU A 204 -5.64 13.42 -1.70
C LEU A 204 -4.25 13.95 -2.05
N ALA A 205 -3.98 14.20 -3.33
CA ALA A 205 -2.70 14.75 -3.78
C ALA A 205 -2.37 16.08 -3.09
N ALA A 206 -3.33 17.00 -3.03
CA ALA A 206 -3.16 18.28 -2.34
C ALA A 206 -2.80 18.09 -0.85
N ARG A 207 -3.47 17.16 -0.15
CA ARG A 207 -3.19 16.87 1.27
C ARG A 207 -1.83 16.24 1.49
N LEU A 208 -1.40 15.32 0.62
CA LEU A 208 -0.09 14.67 0.70
C LEU A 208 1.03 15.69 0.53
N LEU A 209 0.90 16.63 -0.39
CA LEU A 209 1.87 17.70 -0.62
C LEU A 209 1.89 18.71 0.53
N ALA A 210 0.73 19.16 1.03
CA ALA A 210 0.63 20.09 2.16
C ALA A 210 1.26 19.50 3.44
N GLY A 211 1.02 18.23 3.73
CA GLY A 211 1.63 17.54 4.87
C GLY A 211 3.17 17.49 4.81
N ARG A 212 3.74 17.48 3.60
CA ARG A 212 5.20 17.58 3.41
C ARG A 212 5.76 18.97 3.70
N GLU A 213 4.97 20.03 3.55
CA GLU A 213 5.35 21.41 3.88
C GLU A 213 5.33 21.64 5.39
N GLU A 214 4.27 21.21 6.06
CA GLU A 214 4.11 21.34 7.52
C GLU A 214 5.18 20.57 8.30
N GLY A 215 5.51 19.36 7.87
CA GLY A 215 6.56 18.53 8.49
C GLY A 215 7.93 19.21 8.49
N MET A 216 8.25 20.02 7.47
CA MET A 216 9.50 20.80 7.42
C MET A 216 9.48 22.03 8.33
N ALA A 217 8.34 22.68 8.49
CA ALA A 217 8.21 23.84 9.35
C ALA A 217 8.46 23.47 10.84
N VAL A 218 7.98 22.29 11.24
CA VAL A 218 8.20 21.76 12.62
C VAL A 218 9.69 21.42 12.86
N VAL A 219 10.37 20.83 11.89
CA VAL A 219 11.81 20.49 12.03
C VAL A 219 12.66 21.75 12.03
N ALA A 220 12.33 22.75 11.22
CA ALA A 220 13.06 24.04 11.20
C ALA A 220 12.88 24.84 12.50
N SER A 221 11.72 24.75 13.14
CA SER A 221 11.46 25.42 14.41
C SER A 221 12.08 24.73 15.63
N SER A 222 12.37 23.43 15.54
CA SER A 222 13.00 22.65 16.63
C SER A 222 14.54 22.73 16.64
N SER A 223 15.18 23.25 15.58
CA SER A 223 16.62 23.43 15.50
C SER A 223 17.14 24.77 16.07
N GLY A 224 16.25 25.64 16.57
CA GLY A 224 16.61 26.85 17.29
C GLY A 224 16.98 26.53 18.75
N VAL A 225 18.25 26.19 19.00
CA VAL A 225 18.79 26.13 20.37
C VAL A 225 18.80 27.55 20.92
N PRO A 226 18.16 27.88 22.07
CA PRO A 226 18.35 29.17 22.70
C PRO A 226 19.74 29.20 23.25
N ASP A 227 20.55 30.14 22.76
CA ASP A 227 21.86 30.46 23.25
C ASP A 227 21.71 31.16 24.62
N PHE A 228 21.86 30.39 25.68
CA PHE A 228 22.03 30.94 27.03
C PHE A 228 23.46 31.43 27.18
N ALA A 229 23.77 32.58 26.61
CA ALA A 229 24.94 33.36 26.97
C ALA A 229 24.76 33.89 28.40
N GLY A 230 25.54 33.34 29.32
CA GLY A 230 25.57 33.76 30.70
C GLY A 230 26.03 35.20 30.85
N ASP A 231 25.23 36.00 31.50
CA ASP A 231 25.66 37.28 32.06
C ASP A 231 26.21 37.05 33.47
N ALA A 232 27.53 37.01 33.55
CA ALA A 232 28.28 37.03 34.81
C ALA A 232 28.54 38.50 35.18
N GLY A 233 27.55 39.12 35.79
CA GLY A 233 27.69 40.46 36.39
C GLY A 233 28.29 40.39 37.78
N THR A 234 29.60 40.67 37.84
CA THR A 234 30.33 41.08 39.05
C THR A 234 29.67 42.26 39.74
N SER A 235 29.42 42.15 41.06
CA SER A 235 29.35 43.31 41.93
C SER A 235 30.12 43.01 43.18
N ALA A 236 31.20 43.74 43.33
CA ALA A 236 32.03 43.83 44.51
C ALA A 236 31.58 45.02 45.40
N ALA A 237 31.77 44.84 46.69
CA ALA A 237 32.23 45.75 47.71
C ALA A 237 31.29 46.73 48.43
N ALA A 238 31.53 46.72 49.72
CA ALA A 238 31.53 47.78 50.71
C ALA A 238 30.23 47.99 51.48
N GLU A 239 30.22 47.78 52.68
CA GLU A 239 30.65 48.15 54.02
C GLU A 239 29.92 47.32 55.09
#